data_fe18aebbf76b3f9533382a7e8dd1c4b8
#
_entry.id   fe18aebbf76b3f9533382a7e8dd1c4b8
#
_cell.length_a   1.000
_cell.length_b   1.000
_cell.length_c   1.000
_cell.angle_alpha   90.00
_cell.angle_beta   90.00
_cell.angle_gamma   90.00
#
_symmetry.space_group_name_H-M   'P 1'
#
loop_
_entity.id
_entity.type
_entity.pdbx_description
1 polymer ?
#
loop_
_entity_poly.entity_id
_entity_poly.type
_entity_poly.pdbx_seq_one_letter_code
_entity_poly.pdbx_strand_id
1 'polypeptide(L)'
;MTMLTREEKMNELGLAGEKIVTNMLNRLQPGLMIEHSINKYDSEKDMLVDGKKVEVKTESPYVFKNCFSFRPNQLRKCRSVDVLYIVSVPHIKFKHFSDGWVYRLIPEEYKTIEYVTKFGVRMIGIPIKQDAVIPVYKMSEEEIAECMKYSNTEYK
;
A
#
# COMPACT_ATOMS: atom_id res chain seq x y z
N MET A 1 -27.19 4.75 11.46
CA MET A 1 -25.92 4.71 10.72
C MET A 1 -25.05 3.58 11.27
N THR A 2 -24.67 2.65 10.44
CA THR A 2 -23.85 1.53 10.85
C THR A 2 -22.38 1.89 10.73
N MET A 3 -21.64 1.78 11.81
CA MET A 3 -20.20 2.01 11.79
C MET A 3 -19.50 0.79 11.21
N LEU A 4 -18.53 1.00 10.36
CA LEU A 4 -17.71 -0.08 9.83
C LEU A 4 -16.83 -0.66 10.93
N THR A 5 -16.66 -1.97 10.92
CA THR A 5 -15.68 -2.64 11.78
C THR A 5 -14.27 -2.29 11.30
N ARG A 6 -13.26 -2.59 12.12
CA ARG A 6 -11.86 -2.41 11.74
C ARG A 6 -11.51 -3.20 10.48
N GLU A 7 -11.97 -4.45 10.40
CA GLU A 7 -11.74 -5.30 9.25
C GLU A 7 -12.38 -4.75 7.99
N GLU A 8 -13.64 -4.28 8.09
CA GLU A 8 -14.34 -3.66 6.98
C GLU A 8 -13.62 -2.40 6.50
N LYS A 9 -13.13 -1.55 7.42
CA LYS A 9 -12.35 -0.37 7.06
C LYS A 9 -11.07 -0.74 6.32
N MET A 10 -10.37 -1.77 6.78
CA MET A 10 -9.16 -2.25 6.12
C MET A 10 -9.44 -2.75 4.71
N ASN A 11 -10.54 -3.47 4.52
CA ASN A 11 -10.95 -3.95 3.20
C ASN A 11 -11.28 -2.79 2.26
N GLU A 12 -12.03 -1.80 2.74
CA GLU A 12 -12.38 -0.62 1.95
C GLU A 12 -11.14 0.21 1.61
N LEU A 13 -10.20 0.33 2.53
CA LEU A 13 -8.94 1.02 2.28
C LEU A 13 -8.14 0.32 1.18
N GLY A 14 -8.07 -1.01 1.23
CA GLY A 14 -7.42 -1.81 0.21
C GLY A 14 -8.04 -1.61 -1.17
N LEU A 15 -9.38 -1.63 -1.25
CA LEU A 15 -10.10 -1.40 -2.50
C LEU A 15 -9.87 0.01 -3.04
N ALA A 16 -9.84 1.01 -2.17
CA ALA A 16 -9.55 2.39 -2.56
C ALA A 16 -8.14 2.49 -3.19
N GLY A 17 -7.16 1.85 -2.57
CA GLY A 17 -5.79 1.82 -3.08
C GLY A 17 -5.68 1.14 -4.43
N GLU A 18 -6.33 -0.01 -4.62
CA GLU A 18 -6.35 -0.71 -5.90
C GLU A 18 -6.97 0.16 -7.01
N LYS A 19 -8.03 0.88 -6.68
CA LYS A 19 -8.69 1.78 -7.63
C LYS A 19 -7.76 2.93 -8.03
N ILE A 20 -7.03 3.48 -7.08
CA ILE A 20 -6.07 4.55 -7.35
C ILE A 20 -4.97 4.06 -8.30
N VAL A 21 -4.41 2.88 -8.03
CA VAL A 21 -3.37 2.29 -8.88
C VAL A 21 -3.91 1.99 -10.27
N THR A 22 -5.11 1.44 -10.37
CA THR A 22 -5.76 1.16 -11.66
C THR A 22 -5.93 2.43 -12.48
N ASN A 23 -6.44 3.49 -11.86
CA ASN A 23 -6.62 4.78 -12.53
C ASN A 23 -5.27 5.40 -12.96
N MET A 24 -4.27 5.29 -12.10
CA MET A 24 -2.92 5.76 -12.40
C MET A 24 -2.35 5.05 -13.64
N LEU A 25 -2.44 3.73 -13.66
CA LEU A 25 -1.92 2.93 -14.78
C LEU A 25 -2.65 3.27 -16.09
N ASN A 26 -3.96 3.44 -16.04
CA ASN A 26 -4.75 3.82 -17.21
C ASN A 26 -4.38 5.20 -17.76
N ARG A 27 -3.99 6.12 -16.89
CA ARG A 27 -3.55 7.46 -17.30
C ARG A 27 -2.14 7.47 -17.87
N LEU A 28 -1.21 6.74 -17.23
CA LEU A 28 0.18 6.73 -17.63
C LEU A 28 0.43 5.89 -18.89
N GLN A 29 -0.32 4.80 -19.05
CA GLN A 29 -0.19 3.90 -20.19
C GLN A 29 -1.58 3.47 -20.66
N PRO A 30 -2.28 4.29 -21.47
CA PRO A 30 -3.56 3.90 -22.05
C PRO A 30 -3.43 2.62 -22.86
N GLY A 31 -4.40 1.73 -22.73
CA GLY A 31 -4.38 0.46 -23.45
C GLY A 31 -3.82 -0.71 -22.68
N LEU A 32 -3.37 -0.52 -21.44
CA LEU A 32 -2.96 -1.64 -20.59
C LEU A 32 -4.14 -2.59 -20.34
N MET A 33 -3.87 -3.87 -20.41
CA MET A 33 -4.85 -4.88 -20.04
C MET A 33 -4.72 -5.18 -18.55
N ILE A 34 -5.72 -4.76 -17.77
CA ILE A 34 -5.74 -4.93 -16.32
C ILE A 34 -6.81 -5.92 -15.94
N GLU A 35 -6.41 -7.00 -15.27
CA GLU A 35 -7.33 -8.02 -14.76
C GLU A 35 -7.26 -8.03 -13.25
N HIS A 36 -8.38 -7.81 -12.57
CA HIS A 36 -8.44 -7.85 -11.12
C HIS A 36 -8.66 -9.28 -10.64
N SER A 37 -8.10 -9.61 -9.48
CA SER A 37 -8.34 -10.89 -8.85
C SER A 37 -9.80 -11.00 -8.47
N ILE A 38 -10.47 -12.07 -8.93
CA ILE A 38 -11.87 -12.33 -8.62
C ILE A 38 -12.00 -12.76 -7.16
N ASN A 39 -11.01 -13.48 -6.65
CA ASN A 39 -10.98 -13.95 -5.27
C ASN A 39 -10.17 -12.97 -4.41
N LYS A 40 -10.87 -12.25 -3.53
CA LYS A 40 -10.22 -11.31 -2.60
C LYS A 40 -9.20 -11.97 -1.67
N TYR A 41 -9.23 -13.29 -1.58
CA TYR A 41 -8.28 -14.08 -0.79
C TYR A 41 -7.16 -14.65 -1.63
N ASP A 42 -7.01 -14.21 -2.90
CA ASP A 42 -5.89 -14.62 -3.73
C ASP A 42 -4.59 -14.23 -3.02
N SER A 43 -3.81 -15.23 -2.64
CA SER A 43 -2.57 -15.05 -1.89
C SER A 43 -1.39 -14.69 -2.78
N GLU A 44 -1.55 -14.69 -4.09
CA GLU A 44 -0.44 -14.48 -5.03
C GLU A 44 -0.38 -13.06 -5.60
N LYS A 45 -1.53 -12.42 -5.80
CA LYS A 45 -1.57 -11.12 -6.45
C LYS A 45 -2.92 -10.43 -6.25
N ASP A 46 -2.94 -9.11 -6.39
CA ASP A 46 -4.17 -8.34 -6.43
C ASP A 46 -4.68 -8.18 -7.87
N MET A 47 -3.77 -8.06 -8.84
CA MET A 47 -4.15 -7.87 -10.24
C MET A 47 -3.05 -8.36 -11.18
N LEU A 48 -3.42 -8.56 -12.45
CA LEU A 48 -2.50 -8.78 -13.56
C LEU A 48 -2.52 -7.53 -14.44
N VAL A 49 -1.36 -7.02 -14.77
CA VAL A 49 -1.22 -5.88 -15.68
C VAL A 49 -0.34 -6.34 -16.84
N ASP A 50 -0.95 -6.50 -18.01
CA ASP A 50 -0.30 -7.08 -19.19
C ASP A 50 0.43 -8.38 -18.86
N GLY A 51 -0.23 -9.25 -18.07
CA GLY A 51 0.30 -10.54 -17.67
C GLY A 51 1.27 -10.52 -16.49
N LYS A 52 1.66 -9.36 -16.00
CA LYS A 52 2.54 -9.24 -14.84
C LYS A 52 1.74 -9.24 -13.55
N LYS A 53 2.24 -9.96 -12.54
CA LYS A 53 1.61 -10.01 -11.22
C LYS A 53 1.90 -8.71 -10.47
N VAL A 54 0.84 -8.07 -10.00
CA VAL A 54 0.93 -6.80 -9.27
C VAL A 54 0.21 -6.93 -7.94
N GLU A 55 0.86 -6.47 -6.88
CA GLU A 55 0.29 -6.36 -5.55
C GLU A 55 0.17 -4.89 -5.19
N VAL A 56 -0.92 -4.52 -4.54
CA VAL A 56 -1.16 -3.16 -4.06
C VAL A 56 -1.31 -3.20 -2.54
N LYS A 57 -0.50 -2.42 -1.87
CA LYS A 57 -0.60 -2.24 -0.42
C LYS A 57 -0.97 -0.79 -0.13
N THR A 58 -1.97 -0.59 0.71
CA THR A 58 -2.43 0.75 1.07
C THR A 58 -2.28 0.94 2.57
N GLU A 59 -1.45 1.89 2.97
CA GLU A 59 -1.20 2.14 4.39
C GLU A 59 -0.61 3.52 4.64
N SER A 60 -0.70 3.96 5.89
CA SER A 60 0.08 5.10 6.36
C SER A 60 1.43 4.61 6.86
N PRO A 61 2.53 5.31 6.54
CA PRO A 61 3.86 4.90 7.02
C PRO A 61 3.96 4.88 8.54
N TYR A 62 4.84 4.02 9.05
CA TYR A 62 5.18 3.99 10.45
C TYR A 62 6.16 5.12 10.74
N VAL A 63 5.70 6.14 11.46
CA VAL A 63 6.44 7.41 11.62
C VAL A 63 7.76 7.28 12.37
N PHE A 64 7.81 6.41 13.39
CA PHE A 64 9.00 6.29 14.24
C PHE A 64 10.19 5.66 13.50
N LYS A 65 9.95 4.90 12.46
CA LYS A 65 11.01 4.27 11.66
C LYS A 65 11.03 4.78 10.22
N ASN A 66 10.11 5.67 9.86
CA ASN A 66 9.97 6.20 8.49
C ASN A 66 9.98 5.07 7.45
N CYS A 67 9.10 4.10 7.64
CA CYS A 67 9.04 2.91 6.80
C CYS A 67 7.61 2.45 6.57
N PHE A 68 7.42 1.66 5.51
CA PHE A 68 6.20 0.90 5.34
C PHE A 68 6.34 -0.38 6.16
N SER A 69 5.26 -0.80 6.82
CA SER A 69 5.30 -1.89 7.79
C SER A 69 4.54 -3.11 7.30
N PHE A 70 5.16 -4.27 7.47
CA PHE A 70 4.58 -5.53 7.07
C PHE A 70 4.78 -6.58 8.16
N ARG A 71 3.81 -7.46 8.30
CA ARG A 71 4.05 -8.71 8.99
C ARG A 71 4.85 -9.61 8.05
N PRO A 72 5.68 -10.55 8.58
CA PRO A 72 6.49 -11.41 7.71
C PRO A 72 5.70 -12.13 6.61
N ASN A 73 4.49 -12.60 6.91
CA ASN A 73 3.64 -13.28 5.93
C ASN A 73 3.18 -12.36 4.81
N GLN A 74 2.86 -11.11 5.13
CA GLN A 74 2.44 -10.11 4.15
C GLN A 74 3.58 -9.75 3.21
N LEU A 75 4.80 -9.62 3.75
CA LEU A 75 5.96 -9.31 2.92
C LEU A 75 6.27 -10.46 1.96
N ARG A 76 6.08 -11.71 2.41
CA ARG A 76 6.28 -12.87 1.54
C ARG A 76 5.38 -12.79 0.31
N LYS A 77 4.11 -12.45 0.50
CA LYS A 77 3.17 -12.24 -0.60
C LYS A 77 3.68 -11.13 -1.54
N CYS A 78 4.09 -10.01 -0.97
CA CYS A 78 4.59 -8.88 -1.74
C CYS A 78 5.85 -9.20 -2.54
N ARG A 79 6.67 -10.13 -2.08
CA ARG A 79 7.89 -10.54 -2.79
C ARG A 79 7.64 -11.54 -3.91
N SER A 80 6.47 -12.16 -3.95
CA SER A 80 6.13 -13.15 -4.96
C SER A 80 5.55 -12.55 -6.25
N VAL A 81 5.39 -11.25 -6.31
CA VAL A 81 4.84 -10.55 -7.47
C VAL A 81 5.94 -9.87 -8.29
N ASP A 82 5.59 -9.44 -9.49
CA ASP A 82 6.53 -8.74 -10.37
C ASP A 82 6.72 -7.27 -9.96
N VAL A 83 5.65 -6.64 -9.47
CA VAL A 83 5.68 -5.25 -9.04
C VAL A 83 4.81 -5.07 -7.79
N LEU A 84 5.33 -4.32 -6.83
CA LEU A 84 4.59 -3.88 -5.66
C LEU A 84 4.34 -2.38 -5.76
N TYR A 85 3.07 -1.98 -5.64
CA TYR A 85 2.71 -0.58 -5.46
C TYR A 85 2.27 -0.35 -4.02
N ILE A 86 2.81 0.68 -3.41
CA ILE A 86 2.39 1.11 -2.08
C ILE A 86 1.71 2.46 -2.20
N VAL A 87 0.43 2.49 -1.85
CA VAL A 87 -0.35 3.72 -1.76
C VAL A 87 -0.14 4.29 -0.36
N SER A 88 0.68 5.33 -0.27
CA SER A 88 1.09 5.91 1.00
C SER A 88 0.08 6.99 1.42
N VAL A 89 -0.75 6.64 2.39
CA VAL A 89 -1.81 7.53 2.89
C VAL A 89 -1.24 8.45 3.96
N PRO A 90 -1.53 9.76 3.92
CA PRO A 90 -1.07 10.68 4.96
C PRO A 90 -1.56 10.23 6.34
N HIS A 91 -0.68 10.32 7.32
CA HIS A 91 -1.04 10.02 8.70
C HIS A 91 -1.86 11.18 9.28
N ILE A 92 -2.95 10.88 9.96
CA ILE A 92 -3.84 11.91 10.51
C ILE A 92 -3.12 12.86 11.46
N LYS A 93 -2.26 12.31 12.32
CA LYS A 93 -1.51 13.12 13.30
C LYS A 93 -0.18 13.66 12.77
N PHE A 94 0.45 12.93 11.87
CA PHE A 94 1.79 13.24 11.37
C PHE A 94 1.77 13.38 9.86
N LYS A 95 0.96 14.31 9.37
CA LYS A 95 0.71 14.50 7.93
C LYS A 95 1.98 14.77 7.12
N HIS A 96 2.99 15.32 7.76
CA HIS A 96 4.27 15.62 7.11
C HIS A 96 5.10 14.38 6.75
N PHE A 97 4.76 13.21 7.28
CA PHE A 97 5.47 11.97 6.96
C PHE A 97 5.02 11.33 5.67
N SER A 98 3.86 11.70 5.17
CA SER A 98 3.36 11.17 3.92
C SER A 98 2.60 12.25 3.18
N ASP A 99 2.99 12.48 1.94
CA ASP A 99 2.38 13.50 1.09
C ASP A 99 1.29 12.92 0.19
N GLY A 100 0.95 11.65 0.35
CA GLY A 100 -0.03 11.01 -0.49
C GLY A 100 0.52 10.60 -1.85
N TRP A 101 1.63 9.89 -1.86
CA TRP A 101 2.25 9.36 -3.06
C TRP A 101 1.97 7.87 -3.23
N VAL A 102 1.95 7.42 -4.48
CA VAL A 102 2.04 6.01 -4.83
C VAL A 102 3.49 5.71 -5.18
N TYR A 103 4.04 4.69 -4.55
CA TYR A 103 5.41 4.25 -4.79
C TYR A 103 5.41 2.92 -5.53
N ARG A 104 6.39 2.75 -6.41
CA ARG A 104 6.61 1.48 -7.10
C ARG A 104 7.87 0.83 -6.57
N LEU A 105 7.79 -0.44 -6.25
CA LEU A 105 8.90 -1.24 -5.75
C LEU A 105 9.00 -2.52 -6.57
N ILE A 106 10.23 -2.87 -6.95
CA ILE A 106 10.51 -4.16 -7.57
C ILE A 106 11.02 -5.09 -6.47
N PRO A 107 10.37 -6.26 -6.28
CA PRO A 107 10.83 -7.21 -5.27
C PRO A 107 12.31 -7.51 -5.39
N GLU A 108 12.96 -7.73 -4.23
CA GLU A 108 14.38 -8.01 -4.08
C GLU A 108 15.33 -6.83 -4.33
N GLU A 109 14.85 -5.70 -4.84
CA GLU A 109 15.69 -4.52 -5.02
C GLU A 109 15.72 -3.62 -3.80
N TYR A 110 14.71 -3.70 -2.94
CA TYR A 110 14.61 -2.85 -1.76
C TYR A 110 15.20 -3.51 -0.52
N LYS A 111 15.71 -2.67 0.37
CA LYS A 111 16.23 -3.08 1.67
C LYS A 111 15.12 -3.06 2.72
N THR A 112 15.25 -3.91 3.72
CA THR A 112 14.28 -4.00 4.82
C THR A 112 14.98 -3.84 6.17
N ILE A 113 14.19 -3.47 7.18
CA ILE A 113 14.62 -3.46 8.58
C ILE A 113 13.65 -4.33 9.38
N GLU A 114 14.12 -4.85 10.51
CA GLU A 114 13.26 -5.57 11.43
C GLU A 114 13.09 -4.77 12.70
N TYR A 115 11.88 -4.79 13.26
CA TYR A 115 11.62 -4.17 14.55
C TYR A 115 10.46 -4.88 15.26
N VAL A 116 10.36 -4.63 16.56
CA VAL A 116 9.31 -5.18 17.40
C VAL A 116 8.48 -4.01 17.91
N THR A 117 7.15 -4.12 17.78
CA THR A 117 6.25 -3.08 18.28
C THR A 117 6.22 -3.09 19.82
N LYS A 118 5.68 -2.03 20.42
CA LYS A 118 5.52 -1.98 21.88
C LYS A 118 4.66 -3.10 22.44
N PHE A 119 3.87 -3.76 21.57
CA PHE A 119 3.03 -4.90 21.95
C PHE A 119 3.72 -6.24 21.70
N GLY A 120 5.00 -6.25 21.35
CA GLY A 120 5.76 -7.46 21.13
C GLY A 120 5.57 -8.12 19.77
N VAL A 121 4.96 -7.43 18.82
CA VAL A 121 4.73 -7.98 17.47
C VAL A 121 5.95 -7.70 16.59
N ARG A 122 6.49 -8.77 15.98
CA ARG A 122 7.60 -8.65 15.02
C ARG A 122 7.07 -8.09 13.70
N MET A 123 7.74 -7.04 13.23
CA MET A 123 7.41 -6.37 11.97
C MET A 123 8.64 -6.24 11.09
N ILE A 124 8.41 -6.17 9.80
CA ILE A 124 9.44 -5.87 8.82
C ILE A 124 9.07 -4.55 8.16
N GLY A 125 10.02 -3.62 8.16
CA GLY A 125 9.82 -2.30 7.55
C GLY A 125 10.60 -2.16 6.25
N ILE A 126 10.00 -1.45 5.30
CA ILE A 126 10.69 -1.02 4.09
C ILE A 126 10.93 0.48 4.25
N PRO A 127 12.19 0.90 4.49
CA PRO A 127 12.49 2.33 4.61
C PRO A 127 12.07 3.08 3.35
N ILE A 128 11.38 4.22 3.53
CA ILE A 128 10.87 5.00 2.41
C ILE A 128 12.00 5.69 1.64
N LYS A 129 13.01 6.16 2.38
CA LYS A 129 14.16 6.86 1.79
C LYS A 129 15.21 5.87 1.31
N GLN A 130 14.96 5.30 0.16
CA GLN A 130 15.93 4.45 -0.54
C GLN A 130 15.61 4.48 -2.04
N ASP A 131 16.62 4.25 -2.88
CA ASP A 131 16.47 4.37 -4.33
C ASP A 131 15.45 3.40 -4.92
N ALA A 132 15.28 2.24 -4.30
CA ALA A 132 14.34 1.22 -4.77
C ALA A 132 12.87 1.55 -4.50
N VAL A 133 12.59 2.56 -3.69
CA VAL A 133 11.22 3.04 -3.41
C VAL A 133 10.98 4.28 -4.25
N ILE A 134 10.34 4.08 -5.40
CA ILE A 134 10.24 5.12 -6.43
C ILE A 134 8.85 5.76 -6.41
N PRO A 135 8.76 7.08 -6.13
CA PRO A 135 7.48 7.78 -6.23
C PRO A 135 7.05 7.87 -7.69
N VAL A 136 5.88 7.39 -8.03
CA VAL A 136 5.41 7.34 -9.42
C VAL A 136 4.14 8.14 -9.67
N TYR A 137 3.39 8.46 -8.62
CA TYR A 137 2.15 9.20 -8.79
C TYR A 137 1.80 9.96 -7.53
N LYS A 138 1.53 11.27 -7.67
CA LYS A 138 1.01 12.08 -6.56
C LYS A 138 -0.51 11.98 -6.57
N MET A 139 -1.08 11.48 -5.48
CA MET A 139 -2.52 11.37 -5.35
C MET A 139 -3.18 12.75 -5.33
N SER A 140 -4.38 12.83 -5.89
CA SER A 140 -5.21 14.02 -5.80
C SER A 140 -5.77 14.17 -4.38
N GLU A 141 -6.25 15.37 -4.06
CA GLU A 141 -6.89 15.61 -2.76
C GLU A 141 -8.11 14.70 -2.56
N GLU A 142 -8.84 14.41 -3.64
CA GLU A 142 -10.01 13.54 -3.59
C GLU A 142 -9.61 12.10 -3.30
N GLU A 143 -8.53 11.62 -3.91
CA GLU A 143 -8.02 10.27 -3.67
C GLU A 143 -7.53 10.13 -2.23
N ILE A 144 -6.80 11.13 -1.73
CA ILE A 144 -6.35 11.17 -0.35
C ILE A 144 -7.53 11.13 0.62
N ALA A 145 -8.53 11.97 0.37
CA ALA A 145 -9.72 12.03 1.22
C ALA A 145 -10.46 10.71 1.25
N GLU A 146 -10.57 10.03 0.11
CA GLU A 146 -11.20 8.71 0.03
C GLU A 146 -10.46 7.69 0.88
N CYS A 147 -9.14 7.64 0.79
CA CYS A 147 -8.33 6.75 1.62
C CYS A 147 -8.46 7.08 3.11
N MET A 148 -8.47 8.36 3.45
CA MET A 148 -8.52 8.78 4.85
C MET A 148 -9.84 8.48 5.54
N LYS A 149 -10.93 8.27 4.79
CA LYS A 149 -12.19 7.79 5.36
C LYS A 149 -12.03 6.45 6.06
N TYR A 150 -11.15 5.61 5.54
CA TYR A 150 -11.00 4.24 6.00
C TYR A 150 -9.69 4.00 6.72
N SER A 151 -8.81 5.00 6.79
CA SER A 151 -7.56 4.81 7.51
C SER A 151 -7.84 4.70 9.01
N ASN A 152 -7.11 3.82 9.67
CA ASN A 152 -7.28 3.60 11.10
C ASN A 152 -6.55 4.69 11.88
N THR A 153 -7.32 5.55 12.53
CA THR A 153 -6.81 6.70 13.26
C THR A 153 -6.51 6.42 14.72
N GLU A 154 -6.81 5.21 15.19
CA GLU A 154 -6.67 4.84 16.58
C GLU A 154 -5.28 4.33 16.95
N TYR A 155 -4.40 4.15 15.98
CA TYR A 155 -3.03 3.77 16.24
C TYR A 155 -2.26 4.97 16.78
N LYS A 156 -2.02 4.90 18.02
CA LYS A 156 -1.26 5.91 18.75
C LYS A 156 0.17 5.44 18.94
#